data_077444ccc024c38eca2e7172ca373675
#
_entry.id   077444ccc024c38eca2e7172ca373675
#
_cell.length_a   1.000
_cell.length_b   1.000
_cell.length_c   1.000
_cell.angle_alpha   90.00
_cell.angle_beta   90.00
_cell.angle_gamma   90.00
#
_symmetry.space_group_name_H-M   'P 1'
#
loop_
_entity.id
_entity.type
_entity.pdbx_description
1 polymer ?
#
loop_
_entity_poly.entity_id
_entity_poly.type
_entity_poly.pdbx_seq_one_letter_code
_entity_poly.pdbx_strand_id
1 'polypeptide(L)'
;MPSAASTHVGARVTAQQWGWQHAGQNSWAVSELDLDIEAGQRVLVLGPSGSGKSTLLLGLAGLLGGADEGHETGRLLVDGSRPADRRGRIGMVLQDPDSQVILSRVGDDVAFGMENFGVPRAAIWPRVDTALRSVGLNLPVSQDTSTLSGGQKQRLALAGVLAMNPGLILLDEPTANLDSEGVLEVRDAVTAAADASGATVVVVEHRTQTWLPVVDRVVVLGPNGQVVADGAPEPTIARQREHLLQSGIWVPGAPPPRISRRRPAADEPLLSAIDLSVGYPTAPVRAGLDFQIRRGRVTAVTGRNGTGKSTLALTLGGLLPPQGGRLCAQAPFAPSPRRVEPIGWRSKELLTRIATVFQDPEHQFLTGSVRDEILLGPKALRHNSTETAARADELLDRLRLSHLAHRNPYTLSGGEKRRLSVATVLITRPALIVLDEPTFGQDRRTWVELVALLSEIADSGTAVVAATHDDEFVDLLADDRIELQ
;
A
#
# COMPACT_ATOMS: atom_id res chain seq x y z
N MET A 1 -19.58 -32.10 30.24
CA MET A 1 -19.47 -32.21 28.80
C MET A 1 -20.53 -31.34 28.15
N PRO A 2 -20.24 -30.18 27.59
CA PRO A 2 -21.16 -29.52 26.68
C PRO A 2 -20.84 -29.96 25.27
N SER A 3 -21.87 -30.38 24.55
CA SER A 3 -21.92 -30.80 23.16
C SER A 3 -21.35 -29.70 22.26
N ALA A 4 -20.29 -30.01 21.53
CA ALA A 4 -19.72 -29.18 20.49
C ALA A 4 -20.52 -29.35 19.20
N ALA A 5 -21.53 -28.56 19.03
CA ALA A 5 -22.12 -28.21 17.74
C ALA A 5 -22.47 -26.72 17.79
N SER A 6 -21.46 -25.87 17.88
CA SER A 6 -21.66 -24.46 17.58
C SER A 6 -21.74 -24.34 16.05
N THR A 7 -22.93 -24.29 15.50
CA THR A 7 -23.18 -23.63 14.22
C THR A 7 -22.48 -22.28 14.29
N HIS A 8 -21.44 -22.10 13.47
CA HIS A 8 -20.69 -20.82 13.39
C HIS A 8 -21.62 -19.80 12.73
N VAL A 9 -22.39 -19.10 13.54
CA VAL A 9 -23.22 -17.98 13.10
C VAL A 9 -22.30 -16.74 13.10
N GLY A 10 -22.43 -15.91 12.08
CA GLY A 10 -21.71 -14.63 12.00
C GLY A 10 -21.94 -13.80 13.25
N ALA A 11 -21.03 -12.91 13.58
CA ALA A 11 -21.15 -12.04 14.73
C ALA A 11 -21.94 -10.76 14.39
N ARG A 12 -22.85 -10.34 15.27
CA ARG A 12 -23.52 -9.04 15.16
C ARG A 12 -22.63 -7.94 15.73
N VAL A 13 -22.57 -6.80 15.03
CA VAL A 13 -21.87 -5.60 15.49
C VAL A 13 -22.87 -4.50 15.81
N THR A 14 -22.70 -3.85 16.96
CA THR A 14 -23.56 -2.71 17.35
C THR A 14 -22.69 -1.59 17.93
N ALA A 15 -22.73 -0.41 17.32
CA ALA A 15 -22.20 0.83 17.86
C ALA A 15 -23.36 1.75 18.24
N GLN A 16 -23.32 2.31 19.45
CA GLN A 16 -24.33 3.23 19.98
C GLN A 16 -23.63 4.47 20.51
N GLN A 17 -23.74 5.57 19.76
CA GLN A 17 -23.07 6.85 20.07
C GLN A 17 -21.60 6.64 20.40
N TRP A 18 -20.96 5.64 19.72
CA TRP A 18 -19.60 5.28 19.99
C TRP A 18 -18.63 6.33 19.47
N GLY A 19 -17.63 6.64 20.27
CA GLY A 19 -16.56 7.56 19.91
C GLY A 19 -15.24 7.13 20.52
N TRP A 20 -14.16 7.46 19.79
CA TRP A 20 -12.79 7.25 20.23
C TRP A 20 -11.91 8.46 19.92
N GLN A 21 -11.17 8.91 20.91
CA GLN A 21 -10.13 9.94 20.82
C GLN A 21 -8.80 9.35 21.25
N HIS A 22 -7.80 9.37 20.35
CA HIS A 22 -6.46 8.88 20.67
C HIS A 22 -5.75 9.78 21.68
N ALA A 23 -4.95 9.18 22.57
CA ALA A 23 -4.17 9.92 23.55
C ALA A 23 -3.25 10.96 22.87
N GLY A 24 -3.20 12.15 23.45
CA GLY A 24 -2.40 13.26 22.92
C GLY A 24 -2.99 13.95 21.69
N GLN A 25 -4.16 13.56 21.20
CA GLN A 25 -4.89 14.27 20.15
C GLN A 25 -6.06 15.07 20.72
N ASN A 26 -6.28 16.28 20.18
CA ASN A 26 -7.39 17.16 20.60
C ASN A 26 -8.69 16.90 19.82
N SER A 27 -8.64 16.11 18.76
CA SER A 27 -9.79 15.77 17.93
C SER A 27 -10.21 14.31 18.10
N TRP A 28 -11.49 14.04 17.99
CA TRP A 28 -12.03 12.70 17.94
C TRP A 28 -11.67 12.04 16.60
N ALA A 29 -11.20 10.80 16.64
CA ALA A 29 -11.01 9.98 15.45
C ALA A 29 -12.36 9.44 14.95
N VAL A 30 -13.24 9.08 15.90
CA VAL A 30 -14.64 8.71 15.65
C VAL A 30 -15.48 9.38 16.74
N SER A 31 -16.61 9.97 16.38
CA SER A 31 -17.54 10.59 17.33
C SER A 31 -18.98 10.23 17.00
N GLU A 32 -19.75 9.89 18.03
CA GLU A 32 -21.20 9.67 17.95
C GLU A 32 -21.63 8.68 16.85
N LEU A 33 -20.83 7.62 16.63
CA LEU A 33 -21.12 6.60 15.62
C LEU A 33 -22.28 5.73 16.08
N ASP A 34 -23.36 5.70 15.28
CA ASP A 34 -24.43 4.73 15.36
C ASP A 34 -24.32 3.79 14.15
N LEU A 35 -24.11 2.50 14.40
CA LEU A 35 -23.95 1.47 13.37
C LEU A 35 -24.44 0.13 13.89
N ASP A 36 -25.26 -0.56 13.13
CA ASP A 36 -25.70 -1.93 13.40
C ASP A 36 -25.42 -2.80 12.17
N ILE A 37 -24.62 -3.87 12.33
CA ILE A 37 -24.29 -4.82 11.26
C ILE A 37 -24.85 -6.18 11.69
N GLU A 38 -25.74 -6.70 10.89
CA GLU A 38 -26.35 -8.00 11.13
C GLU A 38 -25.36 -9.15 10.97
N ALA A 39 -25.61 -10.23 11.70
CA ALA A 39 -24.78 -11.45 11.60
C ALA A 39 -24.77 -12.00 10.17
N GLY A 40 -23.58 -12.29 9.64
CA GLY A 40 -23.38 -12.78 8.28
C GLY A 40 -23.36 -11.70 7.19
N GLN A 41 -23.61 -10.43 7.53
CA GLN A 41 -23.61 -9.33 6.57
C GLN A 41 -22.18 -8.98 6.14
N ARG A 42 -21.99 -8.66 4.86
CA ARG A 42 -20.71 -8.20 4.29
C ARG A 42 -20.79 -6.70 4.02
N VAL A 43 -19.99 -5.93 4.73
CA VAL A 43 -20.04 -4.47 4.73
C VAL A 43 -18.75 -3.90 4.21
N LEU A 44 -18.82 -3.04 3.19
CA LEU A 44 -17.71 -2.21 2.72
C LEU A 44 -17.81 -0.82 3.38
N VAL A 45 -16.77 -0.46 4.13
CA VAL A 45 -16.66 0.85 4.79
C VAL A 45 -15.77 1.75 3.96
N LEU A 46 -16.34 2.86 3.50
CA LEU A 46 -15.68 3.88 2.70
C LEU A 46 -15.55 5.19 3.47
N GLY A 47 -14.62 6.03 3.07
CA GLY A 47 -14.45 7.37 3.65
C GLY A 47 -13.07 7.93 3.34
N PRO A 48 -12.88 9.26 3.45
CA PRO A 48 -11.59 9.90 3.21
C PRO A 48 -10.52 9.38 4.17
N SER A 49 -9.24 9.60 3.83
CA SER A 49 -8.15 9.35 4.77
C SER A 49 -8.36 10.16 6.05
N GLY A 50 -8.16 9.53 7.21
CA GLY A 50 -8.41 10.18 8.51
C GLY A 50 -9.88 10.22 8.97
N SER A 51 -10.82 9.57 8.27
CA SER A 51 -12.23 9.49 8.70
C SER A 51 -12.51 8.47 9.81
N GLY A 52 -11.49 7.86 10.40
CA GLY A 52 -11.66 6.93 11.53
C GLY A 52 -11.95 5.47 11.14
N LYS A 53 -11.82 5.08 9.86
CA LYS A 53 -12.07 3.69 9.40
C LYS A 53 -11.22 2.65 10.15
N SER A 54 -9.91 2.85 10.15
CA SER A 54 -8.98 1.95 10.88
C SER A 54 -9.21 1.99 12.38
N THR A 55 -9.56 3.15 12.95
CA THR A 55 -9.94 3.28 14.36
C THR A 55 -11.19 2.45 14.67
N LEU A 56 -12.19 2.47 13.79
CA LEU A 56 -13.37 1.62 13.93
C LEU A 56 -13.00 0.13 13.89
N LEU A 57 -12.17 -0.30 12.94
CA LEU A 57 -11.71 -1.70 12.87
C LEU A 57 -10.91 -2.11 14.11
N LEU A 58 -10.00 -1.26 14.60
CA LEU A 58 -9.25 -1.52 15.83
C LEU A 58 -10.16 -1.62 17.06
N GLY A 59 -11.18 -0.75 17.13
CA GLY A 59 -12.23 -0.83 18.16
C GLY A 59 -12.98 -2.17 18.11
N LEU A 60 -13.45 -2.57 16.93
CA LEU A 60 -14.12 -3.84 16.70
C LEU A 60 -13.24 -5.06 16.98
N ALA A 61 -11.94 -4.95 16.74
CA ALA A 61 -10.96 -5.99 17.08
C ALA A 61 -10.67 -6.11 18.59
N GLY A 62 -11.16 -5.15 19.38
CA GLY A 62 -10.87 -5.08 20.83
C GLY A 62 -9.42 -4.71 21.12
N LEU A 63 -8.78 -3.97 20.22
CA LEU A 63 -7.40 -3.50 20.31
C LEU A 63 -7.29 -2.08 20.88
N LEU A 64 -8.40 -1.38 21.05
CA LEU A 64 -8.49 -0.09 21.72
C LEU A 64 -9.04 -0.27 23.16
N GLY A 65 -8.62 0.57 24.10
CA GLY A 65 -9.22 0.60 25.43
C GLY A 65 -8.25 0.54 26.61
N GLY A 66 -6.93 0.62 26.38
CA GLY A 66 -5.96 0.88 27.45
C GLY A 66 -6.13 2.29 28.01
N ALA A 67 -5.96 2.47 29.32
CA ALA A 67 -6.15 3.77 29.99
C ALA A 67 -5.25 4.88 29.44
N ASP A 68 -4.10 4.51 28.86
CA ASP A 68 -3.13 5.42 28.27
C ASP A 68 -3.24 5.56 26.75
N GLU A 69 -4.17 4.83 26.09
CA GLU A 69 -4.31 4.80 24.62
C GLU A 69 -5.30 5.84 24.10
N GLY A 70 -6.29 6.24 24.91
CA GLY A 70 -7.29 7.21 24.48
C GLY A 70 -8.51 7.27 25.39
N HIS A 71 -9.53 7.95 24.87
CA HIS A 71 -10.81 8.14 25.54
C HIS A 71 -11.95 7.56 24.69
N GLU A 72 -12.77 6.70 25.33
CA GLU A 72 -13.95 6.06 24.71
C GLU A 72 -15.24 6.70 25.20
N THR A 73 -16.22 6.88 24.30
CA THR A 73 -17.59 7.25 24.64
C THR A 73 -18.58 6.31 23.99
N GLY A 74 -19.81 6.27 24.50
CA GLY A 74 -20.85 5.38 23.97
C GLY A 74 -20.57 3.89 24.21
N ARG A 75 -20.98 3.05 23.26
CA ARG A 75 -20.82 1.59 23.34
C ARG A 75 -20.49 0.99 21.99
N LEU A 76 -19.48 0.10 21.95
CA LEU A 76 -19.17 -0.76 20.81
C LEU A 76 -19.25 -2.21 21.26
N LEU A 77 -20.08 -3.01 20.59
CA LEU A 77 -20.37 -4.38 20.99
C LEU A 77 -20.24 -5.34 19.80
N VAL A 78 -19.73 -6.54 20.09
CA VAL A 78 -19.73 -7.70 19.19
C VAL A 78 -20.45 -8.84 19.92
N ASP A 79 -21.52 -9.36 19.32
CA ASP A 79 -22.42 -10.34 19.96
C ASP A 79 -22.91 -9.87 21.36
N GLY A 80 -23.23 -8.57 21.49
CA GLY A 80 -23.72 -7.97 22.74
C GLY A 80 -22.69 -7.82 23.86
N SER A 81 -21.40 -8.10 23.61
CA SER A 81 -20.30 -8.00 24.55
C SER A 81 -19.24 -7.01 24.06
N ARG A 82 -18.36 -6.53 24.93
CA ARG A 82 -17.22 -5.71 24.50
C ARG A 82 -16.33 -6.51 23.55
N PRO A 83 -15.79 -5.91 22.48
CA PRO A 83 -14.93 -6.63 21.54
C PRO A 83 -13.74 -7.32 22.21
N ALA A 84 -13.12 -6.68 23.21
CA ALA A 84 -12.00 -7.25 23.97
C ALA A 84 -12.32 -8.60 24.63
N ASP A 85 -13.59 -8.83 25.01
CA ASP A 85 -14.06 -10.09 25.62
C ASP A 85 -14.36 -11.17 24.57
N ARG A 86 -14.31 -10.81 23.27
CA ARG A 86 -14.67 -11.68 22.13
C ARG A 86 -13.52 -11.91 21.14
N ARG A 87 -12.27 -11.62 21.50
CA ARG A 87 -11.10 -11.71 20.60
C ARG A 87 -10.99 -13.04 19.86
N GLY A 88 -11.33 -14.16 20.47
CA GLY A 88 -11.34 -15.47 19.81
C GLY A 88 -12.39 -15.63 18.72
N ARG A 89 -13.38 -14.72 18.62
CA ARG A 89 -14.43 -14.68 17.60
C ARG A 89 -14.13 -13.68 16.48
N ILE A 90 -13.08 -12.88 16.62
CA ILE A 90 -12.75 -11.76 15.73
C ILE A 90 -11.39 -12.04 15.10
N GLY A 91 -11.32 -11.99 13.79
CA GLY A 91 -10.08 -12.03 13.04
C GLY A 91 -9.87 -10.71 12.32
N MET A 92 -8.65 -10.17 12.38
CA MET A 92 -8.31 -8.92 11.73
C MET A 92 -7.08 -9.06 10.85
N VAL A 93 -7.16 -8.53 9.64
CA VAL A 93 -6.01 -8.33 8.74
C VAL A 93 -5.71 -6.84 8.71
N LEU A 94 -4.47 -6.47 9.04
CA LEU A 94 -3.98 -5.10 9.06
C LEU A 94 -3.49 -4.66 7.67
N GLN A 95 -3.41 -3.36 7.46
CA GLN A 95 -2.88 -2.74 6.23
C GLN A 95 -1.41 -3.11 5.98
N ASP A 96 -0.59 -3.14 7.04
CA ASP A 96 0.82 -3.53 6.96
C ASP A 96 1.01 -5.02 7.29
N PRO A 97 1.32 -5.88 6.30
CA PRO A 97 1.49 -7.29 6.52
C PRO A 97 2.75 -7.63 7.33
N ASP A 98 3.79 -6.79 7.30
CA ASP A 98 5.03 -7.01 8.05
C ASP A 98 4.79 -6.95 9.56
N SER A 99 3.86 -6.13 10.00
CA SER A 99 3.47 -6.03 11.42
C SER A 99 2.69 -7.23 11.94
N GLN A 100 2.18 -8.11 11.06
CA GLN A 100 1.39 -9.29 11.43
C GLN A 100 2.16 -10.59 11.42
N VAL A 101 3.30 -10.67 10.73
CA VAL A 101 4.15 -11.86 10.73
C VAL A 101 4.90 -11.95 12.06
N ILE A 102 4.61 -12.98 12.83
CA ILE A 102 5.13 -13.16 14.20
C ILE A 102 6.20 -14.23 14.26
N LEU A 103 6.02 -15.33 13.53
CA LEU A 103 6.90 -16.49 13.59
C LEU A 103 7.72 -16.65 12.31
N SER A 104 8.87 -17.29 12.44
CA SER A 104 9.84 -17.45 11.35
C SER A 104 9.45 -18.50 10.30
N ARG A 105 8.41 -19.29 10.51
CA ARG A 105 7.95 -20.31 9.58
C ARG A 105 6.50 -20.11 9.21
N VAL A 106 6.18 -20.27 7.93
CA VAL A 106 4.83 -20.11 7.36
C VAL A 106 3.77 -20.91 8.11
N GLY A 107 4.02 -22.21 8.35
CA GLY A 107 3.05 -23.07 9.02
C GLY A 107 2.85 -22.72 10.49
N ASP A 108 3.93 -22.38 11.19
CA ASP A 108 3.89 -22.00 12.61
C ASP A 108 3.16 -20.67 12.79
N ASP A 109 3.38 -19.72 11.87
CA ASP A 109 2.73 -18.39 11.90
C ASP A 109 1.21 -18.52 11.73
N VAL A 110 0.73 -19.33 10.79
CA VAL A 110 -0.71 -19.61 10.63
C VAL A 110 -1.28 -20.36 11.83
N ALA A 111 -0.51 -21.26 12.46
CA ALA A 111 -0.93 -22.04 13.61
C ALA A 111 -1.04 -21.19 14.89
N PHE A 112 -0.27 -20.10 14.99
CA PHE A 112 -0.06 -19.31 16.19
C PHE A 112 -1.37 -18.88 16.89
N GLY A 113 -2.32 -18.34 16.14
CA GLY A 113 -3.63 -17.93 16.68
C GLY A 113 -4.41 -19.12 17.26
N MET A 114 -4.43 -20.25 16.55
CA MET A 114 -5.13 -21.45 16.98
C MET A 114 -4.52 -22.05 18.25
N GLU A 115 -3.19 -22.03 18.37
CA GLU A 115 -2.49 -22.54 19.57
C GLU A 115 -2.82 -21.65 20.79
N ASN A 116 -2.81 -20.34 20.63
CA ASN A 116 -3.15 -19.39 21.71
C ASN A 116 -4.59 -19.54 22.20
N PHE A 117 -5.52 -19.94 21.34
CA PHE A 117 -6.92 -20.20 21.70
C PHE A 117 -7.19 -21.68 22.06
N GLY A 118 -6.14 -22.51 22.21
CA GLY A 118 -6.26 -23.88 22.72
C GLY A 118 -6.95 -24.84 21.75
N VAL A 119 -6.89 -24.60 20.44
CA VAL A 119 -7.39 -25.56 19.43
C VAL A 119 -6.61 -26.87 19.56
N PRO A 120 -7.28 -28.04 19.59
CA PRO A 120 -6.60 -29.32 19.68
C PRO A 120 -5.57 -29.52 18.55
N ARG A 121 -4.36 -29.95 18.89
CA ARG A 121 -3.25 -30.11 17.95
C ARG A 121 -3.60 -30.90 16.69
N ALA A 122 -4.43 -31.94 16.84
CA ALA A 122 -4.89 -32.76 15.70
C ALA A 122 -5.72 -31.96 14.68
N ALA A 123 -6.35 -30.86 15.08
CA ALA A 123 -7.16 -29.99 14.20
C ALA A 123 -6.35 -28.84 13.59
N ILE A 124 -5.21 -28.45 14.19
CA ILE A 124 -4.43 -27.28 13.72
C ILE A 124 -3.89 -27.50 12.32
N TRP A 125 -3.08 -28.52 12.08
CA TRP A 125 -2.38 -28.72 10.81
C TRP A 125 -3.30 -28.89 9.60
N PRO A 126 -4.42 -29.65 9.67
CA PRO A 126 -5.41 -29.67 8.60
C PRO A 126 -6.01 -28.31 8.28
N ARG A 127 -6.21 -27.44 9.29
CA ARG A 127 -6.70 -26.07 9.09
C ARG A 127 -5.62 -25.19 8.48
N VAL A 128 -4.37 -25.29 8.92
CA VAL A 128 -3.22 -24.58 8.32
C VAL A 128 -3.14 -24.85 6.82
N ASP A 129 -3.14 -26.13 6.44
CA ASP A 129 -3.05 -26.55 5.06
C ASP A 129 -4.25 -26.07 4.22
N THR A 130 -5.45 -26.12 4.77
CA THR A 130 -6.65 -25.61 4.12
C THR A 130 -6.60 -24.08 3.94
N ALA A 131 -6.20 -23.34 4.98
CA ALA A 131 -6.13 -21.90 4.94
C ALA A 131 -5.06 -21.40 3.95
N LEU A 132 -3.87 -22.01 3.95
CA LEU A 132 -2.81 -21.65 2.99
C LEU A 132 -3.27 -21.86 1.54
N ARG A 133 -3.94 -22.99 1.26
CA ARG A 133 -4.49 -23.26 -0.08
C ARG A 133 -5.58 -22.28 -0.48
N SER A 134 -6.48 -21.93 0.44
CA SER A 134 -7.60 -21.02 0.15
C SER A 134 -7.14 -19.63 -0.27
N VAL A 135 -5.98 -19.17 0.22
CA VAL A 135 -5.38 -17.87 -0.15
C VAL A 135 -4.34 -17.97 -1.28
N GLY A 136 -4.25 -19.10 -1.97
CA GLY A 136 -3.30 -19.30 -3.08
C GLY A 136 -1.83 -19.36 -2.65
N LEU A 137 -1.53 -19.61 -1.37
CA LEU A 137 -0.16 -19.77 -0.85
C LEU A 137 0.29 -21.23 -0.91
N ASN A 138 0.81 -21.65 -2.07
CA ASN A 138 1.34 -23.00 -2.26
C ASN A 138 2.83 -23.08 -1.85
N LEU A 139 3.12 -22.85 -0.58
CA LEU A 139 4.47 -22.81 -0.01
C LEU A 139 4.67 -23.95 1.00
N PRO A 140 5.90 -24.46 1.17
CA PRO A 140 6.21 -25.37 2.27
C PRO A 140 5.91 -24.71 3.61
N VAL A 141 5.26 -25.43 4.53
CA VAL A 141 5.00 -24.94 5.90
C VAL A 141 6.27 -24.60 6.68
N SER A 142 7.40 -25.17 6.29
CA SER A 142 8.73 -24.91 6.86
C SER A 142 9.45 -23.71 6.25
N GLN A 143 8.88 -23.05 5.24
CA GLN A 143 9.50 -21.89 4.60
C GLN A 143 9.65 -20.74 5.56
N ASP A 144 10.78 -20.02 5.46
CA ASP A 144 11.08 -18.86 6.25
C ASP A 144 10.23 -17.66 5.81
N THR A 145 9.50 -17.06 6.77
CA THR A 145 8.61 -15.93 6.52
C THR A 145 9.36 -14.66 6.09
N SER A 146 10.63 -14.52 6.45
CA SER A 146 11.47 -13.38 6.03
C SER A 146 11.75 -13.37 4.53
N THR A 147 11.62 -14.53 3.86
CA THR A 147 11.82 -14.66 2.40
C THR A 147 10.59 -14.33 1.58
N LEU A 148 9.46 -14.08 2.23
CA LEU A 148 8.18 -13.80 1.56
C LEU A 148 8.12 -12.37 1.02
N SER A 149 7.52 -12.22 -0.16
CA SER A 149 7.15 -10.90 -0.68
C SER A 149 6.01 -10.28 0.15
N GLY A 150 5.82 -8.94 0.07
CA GLY A 150 4.73 -8.25 0.77
C GLY A 150 3.34 -8.87 0.47
N GLY A 151 3.06 -9.20 -0.80
CA GLY A 151 1.82 -9.87 -1.17
C GLY A 151 1.68 -11.30 -0.59
N GLN A 152 2.79 -12.04 -0.47
CA GLN A 152 2.77 -13.35 0.19
C GLN A 152 2.54 -13.23 1.69
N LYS A 153 3.13 -12.22 2.35
CA LYS A 153 2.88 -11.90 3.76
C LYS A 153 1.42 -11.50 4.01
N GLN A 154 0.83 -10.72 3.11
CA GLN A 154 -0.60 -10.36 3.19
C GLN A 154 -1.51 -11.60 3.13
N ARG A 155 -1.23 -12.53 2.22
CA ARG A 155 -1.96 -13.79 2.13
C ARG A 155 -1.68 -14.70 3.34
N LEU A 156 -0.47 -14.68 3.90
CA LEU A 156 -0.13 -15.40 5.12
C LEU A 156 -0.95 -14.90 6.32
N ALA A 157 -1.03 -13.58 6.51
CA ALA A 157 -1.85 -12.97 7.55
C ALA A 157 -3.33 -13.35 7.41
N LEU A 158 -3.85 -13.29 6.17
CA LEU A 158 -5.22 -13.74 5.90
C LEU A 158 -5.41 -15.23 6.20
N ALA A 159 -4.46 -16.10 5.83
CA ALA A 159 -4.53 -17.52 6.15
C ALA A 159 -4.59 -17.76 7.66
N GLY A 160 -3.79 -17.03 8.45
CA GLY A 160 -3.83 -17.06 9.92
C GLY A 160 -5.20 -16.72 10.49
N VAL A 161 -5.82 -15.66 9.95
CA VAL A 161 -7.17 -15.25 10.33
C VAL A 161 -8.21 -16.32 9.95
N LEU A 162 -8.20 -16.81 8.72
CA LEU A 162 -9.18 -17.78 8.24
C LEU A 162 -9.05 -19.15 8.94
N ALA A 163 -7.83 -19.57 9.31
CA ALA A 163 -7.58 -20.81 10.04
C ALA A 163 -8.28 -20.85 11.41
N MET A 164 -8.48 -19.68 12.05
CA MET A 164 -9.19 -19.56 13.31
C MET A 164 -10.71 -19.71 13.17
N ASN A 165 -11.24 -19.60 11.94
CA ASN A 165 -12.68 -19.65 11.65
C ASN A 165 -13.48 -18.63 12.50
N PRO A 166 -13.20 -17.33 12.37
CA PRO A 166 -13.83 -16.28 13.18
C PRO A 166 -15.28 -16.05 12.80
N GLY A 167 -16.08 -15.49 13.71
CA GLY A 167 -17.45 -15.03 13.44
C GLY A 167 -17.51 -13.62 12.83
N LEU A 168 -16.44 -12.83 13.04
CA LEU A 168 -16.25 -11.49 12.46
C LEU A 168 -14.87 -11.41 11.81
N ILE A 169 -14.84 -11.07 10.53
CA ILE A 169 -13.62 -10.85 9.73
C ILE A 169 -13.51 -9.36 9.46
N LEU A 170 -12.43 -8.75 9.94
CA LEU A 170 -12.10 -7.34 9.78
C LEU A 170 -10.91 -7.21 8.83
N LEU A 171 -11.05 -6.43 7.78
CA LEU A 171 -10.02 -6.28 6.75
C LEU A 171 -9.72 -4.79 6.54
N ASP A 172 -8.49 -4.37 6.88
CA ASP A 172 -8.01 -3.01 6.66
C ASP A 172 -7.10 -2.98 5.42
N GLU A 173 -7.64 -2.54 4.30
CA GLU A 173 -6.98 -2.48 2.99
C GLU A 173 -6.28 -3.81 2.60
N PRO A 174 -6.99 -4.94 2.61
CA PRO A 174 -6.40 -6.27 2.47
C PRO A 174 -5.78 -6.53 1.09
N THR A 175 -6.04 -5.68 0.12
CA THR A 175 -5.55 -5.84 -1.26
C THR A 175 -4.44 -4.85 -1.62
N ALA A 176 -4.00 -4.02 -0.68
CA ALA A 176 -3.06 -2.95 -0.92
C ALA A 176 -1.71 -3.41 -1.53
N ASN A 177 -1.17 -4.56 -1.11
CA ASN A 177 0.16 -5.06 -1.54
C ASN A 177 0.11 -6.12 -2.66
N LEU A 178 -0.99 -6.21 -3.40
CA LEU A 178 -1.24 -7.29 -4.34
C LEU A 178 -1.30 -6.79 -5.79
N ASP A 179 -0.86 -7.64 -6.71
CA ASP A 179 -1.16 -7.47 -8.14
C ASP A 179 -2.63 -7.82 -8.44
N SER A 180 -3.09 -7.53 -9.64
CA SER A 180 -4.51 -7.67 -10.02
C SER A 180 -5.04 -9.09 -9.83
N GLU A 181 -4.22 -10.13 -10.03
CA GLU A 181 -4.60 -11.52 -9.80
C GLU A 181 -4.70 -11.83 -8.31
N GLY A 182 -3.72 -11.40 -7.52
CA GLY A 182 -3.71 -11.55 -6.07
C GLY A 182 -4.86 -10.83 -5.37
N VAL A 183 -5.30 -9.69 -5.88
CA VAL A 183 -6.48 -8.96 -5.41
C VAL A 183 -7.74 -9.82 -5.52
N LEU A 184 -7.92 -10.48 -6.67
CA LEU A 184 -9.08 -11.37 -6.89
C LEU A 184 -9.01 -12.61 -6.01
N GLU A 185 -7.84 -13.24 -5.89
CA GLU A 185 -7.65 -14.40 -5.03
C GLU A 185 -7.98 -14.13 -3.56
N VAL A 186 -7.53 -12.98 -3.02
CA VAL A 186 -7.85 -12.57 -1.64
C VAL A 186 -9.35 -12.32 -1.47
N ARG A 187 -9.98 -11.59 -2.38
CA ARG A 187 -11.44 -11.38 -2.35
C ARG A 187 -12.20 -12.70 -2.35
N ASP A 188 -11.84 -13.60 -3.26
CA ASP A 188 -12.53 -14.88 -3.43
C ASP A 188 -12.31 -15.80 -2.21
N ALA A 189 -11.10 -15.80 -1.61
CA ALA A 189 -10.82 -16.53 -0.38
C ALA A 189 -11.66 -16.03 0.80
N VAL A 190 -11.76 -14.72 0.99
CA VAL A 190 -12.60 -14.12 2.04
C VAL A 190 -14.07 -14.45 1.80
N THR A 191 -14.53 -14.33 0.55
CA THR A 191 -15.91 -14.61 0.18
C THR A 191 -16.27 -16.09 0.46
N ALA A 192 -15.41 -17.02 0.00
CA ALA A 192 -15.62 -18.45 0.23
C ALA A 192 -15.61 -18.81 1.73
N ALA A 193 -14.72 -18.19 2.52
CA ALA A 193 -14.67 -18.40 3.96
C ALA A 193 -15.93 -17.86 4.66
N ALA A 194 -16.40 -16.69 4.27
CA ALA A 194 -17.65 -16.12 4.79
C ALA A 194 -18.87 -16.96 4.42
N ASP A 195 -18.96 -17.46 3.17
CA ASP A 195 -20.01 -18.35 2.72
C ASP A 195 -20.04 -19.67 3.51
N ALA A 196 -18.85 -20.25 3.76
CA ALA A 196 -18.74 -21.52 4.46
C ALA A 196 -19.04 -21.42 5.97
N SER A 197 -18.71 -20.29 6.61
CA SER A 197 -18.83 -20.10 8.07
C SER A 197 -20.04 -19.27 8.47
N GLY A 198 -20.65 -18.53 7.53
CA GLY A 198 -21.64 -17.49 7.82
C GLY A 198 -21.05 -16.27 8.52
N ALA A 199 -19.72 -16.07 8.47
CA ALA A 199 -19.05 -14.97 9.14
C ALA A 199 -19.49 -13.60 8.62
N THR A 200 -19.59 -12.63 9.53
CA THR A 200 -19.75 -11.21 9.20
C THR A 200 -18.42 -10.67 8.69
N VAL A 201 -18.44 -9.87 7.63
CA VAL A 201 -17.23 -9.29 7.05
C VAL A 201 -17.34 -7.77 7.05
N VAL A 202 -16.32 -7.09 7.55
CA VAL A 202 -16.18 -5.63 7.45
C VAL A 202 -14.87 -5.32 6.74
N VAL A 203 -14.96 -4.73 5.57
CA VAL A 203 -13.81 -4.38 4.72
C VAL A 203 -13.68 -2.88 4.63
N VAL A 204 -12.51 -2.36 4.89
CA VAL A 204 -12.10 -0.98 4.56
C VAL A 204 -11.25 -1.03 3.31
N GLU A 205 -11.62 -0.27 2.29
CA GLU A 205 -10.89 -0.21 1.04
C GLU A 205 -11.06 1.13 0.33
N HIS A 206 -10.05 1.53 -0.42
CA HIS A 206 -10.12 2.69 -1.31
C HIS A 206 -10.56 2.32 -2.73
N ARG A 207 -10.19 1.14 -3.23
CA ARG A 207 -10.58 0.61 -4.55
C ARG A 207 -11.87 -0.19 -4.45
N THR A 208 -13.00 0.51 -4.57
CA THR A 208 -14.33 -0.09 -4.35
C THR A 208 -14.68 -1.20 -5.33
N GLN A 209 -14.16 -1.14 -6.57
CA GLN A 209 -14.52 -2.04 -7.66
C GLN A 209 -14.31 -3.52 -7.33
N THR A 210 -13.30 -3.83 -6.52
CA THR A 210 -12.98 -5.20 -6.11
C THR A 210 -14.07 -5.81 -5.24
N TRP A 211 -14.59 -5.04 -4.28
CA TRP A 211 -15.47 -5.55 -3.23
C TRP A 211 -16.95 -5.36 -3.51
N LEU A 212 -17.35 -4.37 -4.32
CA LEU A 212 -18.75 -4.11 -4.65
C LEU A 212 -19.54 -5.34 -5.13
N PRO A 213 -18.98 -6.28 -5.93
CA PRO A 213 -19.73 -7.46 -6.37
C PRO A 213 -20.03 -8.48 -5.26
N VAL A 214 -19.34 -8.41 -4.12
CA VAL A 214 -19.40 -9.45 -3.07
C VAL A 214 -19.87 -8.93 -1.71
N VAL A 215 -20.17 -7.63 -1.59
CA VAL A 215 -20.71 -7.04 -0.35
C VAL A 215 -22.22 -6.78 -0.45
N ASP A 216 -22.89 -6.83 0.69
CA ASP A 216 -24.34 -6.61 0.79
C ASP A 216 -24.68 -5.14 1.07
N ARG A 217 -23.73 -4.40 1.66
CA ARG A 217 -23.95 -3.05 2.18
C ARG A 217 -22.69 -2.19 2.07
N VAL A 218 -22.89 -0.92 1.80
CA VAL A 218 -21.84 0.11 1.82
C VAL A 218 -22.18 1.14 2.89
N VAL A 219 -21.21 1.40 3.77
CA VAL A 219 -21.26 2.47 4.78
C VAL A 219 -20.22 3.51 4.43
N VAL A 220 -20.61 4.77 4.29
CA VAL A 220 -19.71 5.89 3.98
C VAL A 220 -19.52 6.70 5.25
N LEU A 221 -18.27 6.77 5.73
CA LEU A 221 -17.88 7.62 6.85
C LEU A 221 -17.41 8.98 6.34
N GLY A 222 -17.89 10.02 6.98
CA GLY A 222 -17.42 11.39 6.81
C GLY A 222 -16.31 11.74 7.82
N PRO A 223 -15.99 13.03 7.96
CA PRO A 223 -15.07 13.49 8.99
C PRO A 223 -15.50 13.02 10.39
N ASN A 224 -14.53 12.65 11.23
CA ASN A 224 -14.79 12.17 12.60
C ASN A 224 -15.65 10.89 12.69
N GLY A 225 -15.68 10.07 11.65
CA GLY A 225 -16.36 8.78 11.66
C GLY A 225 -17.87 8.79 11.61
N GLN A 226 -18.50 9.94 11.34
CA GLN A 226 -19.96 10.02 11.20
C GLN A 226 -20.45 9.29 9.95
N VAL A 227 -21.57 8.56 10.03
CA VAL A 227 -22.17 7.90 8.87
C VAL A 227 -22.84 8.93 7.96
N VAL A 228 -22.27 9.14 6.77
CA VAL A 228 -22.81 10.05 5.74
C VAL A 228 -23.81 9.35 4.84
N ALA A 229 -23.57 8.08 4.54
CA ALA A 229 -24.48 7.26 3.76
C ALA A 229 -24.37 5.79 4.15
N ASP A 230 -25.48 5.08 4.01
CA ASP A 230 -25.61 3.69 4.38
C ASP A 230 -26.68 3.03 3.51
N GLY A 231 -26.41 1.84 2.98
CA GLY A 231 -27.37 1.09 2.18
C GLY A 231 -26.78 0.11 1.19
N ALA A 232 -27.62 -0.37 0.29
CA ALA A 232 -27.21 -1.29 -0.78
C ALA A 232 -26.10 -0.67 -1.65
N PRO A 233 -25.14 -1.49 -2.16
CA PRO A 233 -23.91 -0.99 -2.79
C PRO A 233 -24.15 -0.02 -3.94
N GLU A 234 -24.80 -0.48 -5.00
CA GLU A 234 -24.96 0.31 -6.23
C GLU A 234 -25.72 1.63 -6.02
N PRO A 235 -26.91 1.66 -5.35
CA PRO A 235 -27.63 2.90 -5.12
C PRO A 235 -26.88 3.89 -4.22
N THR A 236 -26.11 3.37 -3.24
CA THR A 236 -25.35 4.22 -2.32
C THR A 236 -24.18 4.87 -3.04
N ILE A 237 -23.42 4.09 -3.81
CA ILE A 237 -22.32 4.61 -4.63
C ILE A 237 -22.85 5.61 -5.66
N ALA A 238 -23.94 5.33 -6.34
CA ALA A 238 -24.52 6.23 -7.35
C ALA A 238 -24.93 7.58 -6.74
N ARG A 239 -25.62 7.55 -5.60
CA ARG A 239 -26.06 8.78 -4.89
C ARG A 239 -24.90 9.60 -4.33
N GLN A 240 -23.85 8.94 -3.85
CA GLN A 240 -22.71 9.58 -3.21
C GLN A 240 -21.52 9.79 -4.15
N ARG A 241 -21.68 9.51 -5.45
CA ARG A 241 -20.60 9.48 -6.44
C ARG A 241 -19.69 10.70 -6.38
N GLU A 242 -20.28 11.89 -6.42
CA GLU A 242 -19.51 13.14 -6.44
C GLU A 242 -18.76 13.35 -5.12
N HIS A 243 -19.43 13.13 -4.00
CA HIS A 243 -18.83 13.22 -2.67
C HIS A 243 -17.67 12.21 -2.49
N LEU A 244 -17.86 10.96 -2.93
CA LEU A 244 -16.82 9.92 -2.87
C LEU A 244 -15.58 10.31 -3.71
N LEU A 245 -15.79 10.80 -4.92
CA LEU A 245 -14.70 11.27 -5.79
C LEU A 245 -13.94 12.44 -5.17
N GLN A 246 -14.64 13.43 -4.60
CA GLN A 246 -14.04 14.56 -3.90
C GLN A 246 -13.28 14.12 -2.64
N SER A 247 -13.76 13.08 -1.98
CA SER A 247 -13.14 12.46 -0.81
C SER A 247 -11.94 11.55 -1.14
N GLY A 248 -11.59 11.39 -2.41
CA GLY A 248 -10.45 10.58 -2.83
C GLY A 248 -10.74 9.08 -2.97
N ILE A 249 -12.01 8.68 -2.97
CA ILE A 249 -12.38 7.27 -3.12
C ILE A 249 -12.47 6.91 -4.60
N TRP A 250 -11.95 5.73 -4.95
CA TRP A 250 -12.05 5.17 -6.29
C TRP A 250 -13.47 4.63 -6.53
N VAL A 251 -14.19 5.25 -7.47
CA VAL A 251 -15.55 4.88 -7.81
C VAL A 251 -15.59 4.27 -9.21
N PRO A 252 -16.24 3.11 -9.41
CA PRO A 252 -16.34 2.47 -10.72
C PRO A 252 -16.90 3.41 -11.79
N GLY A 253 -16.29 3.38 -12.99
CA GLY A 253 -16.70 4.24 -14.10
C GLY A 253 -16.47 5.73 -13.85
N ALA A 254 -15.63 6.11 -12.89
CA ALA A 254 -15.16 7.49 -12.76
C ALA A 254 -14.39 7.90 -14.02
N PRO A 255 -14.57 9.11 -14.54
CA PRO A 255 -13.76 9.56 -15.67
C PRO A 255 -12.28 9.62 -15.25
N PRO A 256 -11.36 9.23 -16.15
CA PRO A 256 -9.94 9.39 -15.87
C PRO A 256 -9.63 10.89 -15.63
N PRO A 257 -8.67 11.20 -14.77
CA PRO A 257 -8.29 12.58 -14.54
C PRO A 257 -7.74 13.19 -15.83
N ARG A 258 -8.03 14.46 -16.07
CA ARG A 258 -7.51 15.19 -17.23
C ARG A 258 -6.08 15.61 -16.95
N ILE A 259 -5.12 14.78 -17.37
CA ILE A 259 -3.69 15.08 -17.29
C ILE A 259 -3.21 15.35 -18.71
N SER A 260 -2.71 16.56 -18.94
CA SER A 260 -2.21 16.97 -20.26
C SER A 260 -0.71 16.77 -20.29
N ARG A 261 -0.24 15.83 -21.12
CA ARG A 261 1.18 15.60 -21.39
C ARG A 261 1.62 16.43 -22.60
N ARG A 262 2.70 17.19 -22.42
CA ARG A 262 3.43 17.84 -23.53
C ARG A 262 4.65 17.00 -23.83
N ARG A 263 4.54 16.07 -24.78
CA ARG A 263 5.70 15.23 -25.16
C ARG A 263 6.84 16.13 -25.64
N PRO A 264 8.04 16.06 -25.03
CA PRO A 264 9.16 16.87 -25.46
C PRO A 264 9.59 16.44 -26.88
N ALA A 265 10.04 17.41 -27.67
CA ALA A 265 10.55 17.17 -29.02
C ALA A 265 11.94 16.47 -29.03
N ALA A 266 12.66 16.48 -27.89
CA ALA A 266 13.98 15.88 -27.77
C ALA A 266 13.89 14.38 -27.46
N ASP A 267 14.37 13.56 -28.38
CA ASP A 267 14.43 12.10 -28.24
C ASP A 267 15.84 11.62 -27.84
N GLU A 268 16.45 12.36 -26.91
CA GLU A 268 17.82 12.11 -26.45
C GLU A 268 17.87 10.91 -25.49
N PRO A 269 18.62 9.83 -25.81
CA PRO A 269 18.76 8.70 -24.90
C PRO A 269 19.66 9.07 -23.72
N LEU A 270 19.22 8.76 -22.50
CA LEU A 270 20.00 8.89 -21.26
C LEU A 270 20.70 7.60 -20.89
N LEU A 271 19.96 6.48 -20.92
CA LEU A 271 20.49 5.13 -20.66
C LEU A 271 20.15 4.19 -21.82
N SER A 272 21.05 3.27 -22.10
CA SER A 272 20.83 2.15 -23.02
C SER A 272 21.17 0.84 -22.31
N ALA A 273 20.25 -0.09 -22.34
CA ALA A 273 20.42 -1.48 -21.91
C ALA A 273 20.68 -2.33 -23.17
N ILE A 274 21.70 -3.17 -23.12
CA ILE A 274 22.11 -4.06 -24.20
C ILE A 274 22.29 -5.46 -23.63
N ASP A 275 21.46 -6.41 -24.02
CA ASP A 275 21.42 -7.79 -23.51
C ASP A 275 21.44 -7.83 -21.96
N LEU A 276 20.79 -6.86 -21.34
CA LEU A 276 20.87 -6.63 -19.90
C LEU A 276 20.24 -7.79 -19.14
N SER A 277 20.98 -8.33 -18.17
CA SER A 277 20.51 -9.32 -17.21
C SER A 277 20.52 -8.71 -15.83
N VAL A 278 19.39 -8.83 -15.11
CA VAL A 278 19.21 -8.32 -13.75
C VAL A 278 18.90 -9.45 -12.78
N GLY A 279 19.34 -9.31 -11.54
CA GLY A 279 19.16 -10.33 -10.52
C GLY A 279 20.14 -10.16 -9.36
N TYR A 280 20.18 -11.15 -8.50
CA TYR A 280 21.13 -11.28 -7.41
C TYR A 280 22.23 -12.28 -7.78
N PRO A 281 23.41 -12.26 -7.13
CA PRO A 281 24.56 -13.08 -7.52
C PRO A 281 24.28 -14.59 -7.63
N THR A 282 23.33 -15.09 -6.87
CA THR A 282 22.94 -16.49 -6.83
C THR A 282 21.72 -16.86 -7.68
N ALA A 283 20.99 -15.85 -8.20
CA ALA A 283 19.75 -16.05 -8.92
C ALA A 283 19.47 -14.90 -9.89
N PRO A 284 19.82 -15.04 -11.19
CA PRO A 284 19.36 -14.09 -12.20
C PRO A 284 17.83 -14.14 -12.27
N VAL A 285 17.19 -12.98 -12.24
CA VAL A 285 15.73 -12.85 -12.26
C VAL A 285 15.25 -12.67 -13.70
N ARG A 286 15.99 -11.89 -14.50
CA ARG A 286 15.66 -11.59 -15.89
C ARG A 286 16.91 -11.39 -16.74
N ALA A 287 16.86 -11.81 -18.00
CA ALA A 287 17.97 -11.68 -18.98
C ALA A 287 17.46 -11.22 -20.35
N GLY A 288 18.38 -10.73 -21.19
CA GLY A 288 18.11 -10.39 -22.56
C GLY A 288 17.25 -9.14 -22.74
N LEU A 289 17.42 -8.15 -21.87
CA LEU A 289 16.65 -6.91 -21.95
C LEU A 289 17.39 -5.88 -22.82
N ASP A 290 16.73 -5.42 -23.89
CA ASP A 290 17.20 -4.38 -24.79
C ASP A 290 16.21 -3.22 -24.82
N PHE A 291 16.61 -2.05 -24.32
CA PHE A 291 15.77 -0.85 -24.30
C PHE A 291 16.59 0.43 -24.11
N GLN A 292 15.93 1.58 -24.27
CA GLN A 292 16.49 2.89 -24.00
C GLN A 292 15.57 3.72 -23.10
N ILE A 293 16.17 4.44 -22.15
CA ILE A 293 15.48 5.46 -21.37
C ILE A 293 15.83 6.82 -21.95
N ARG A 294 14.81 7.61 -22.28
CA ARG A 294 14.95 8.85 -23.02
C ARG A 294 14.51 10.06 -22.20
N ARG A 295 15.16 11.18 -22.42
CA ARG A 295 14.88 12.45 -21.75
C ARG A 295 13.41 12.89 -21.94
N GLY A 296 12.76 13.29 -20.81
CA GLY A 296 11.39 13.80 -20.83
C GLY A 296 10.32 12.75 -21.14
N ARG A 297 10.67 11.47 -21.23
CA ARG A 297 9.71 10.39 -21.44
C ARG A 297 9.41 9.65 -20.14
N VAL A 298 8.21 9.12 -20.06
CA VAL A 298 7.77 8.23 -19.00
C VAL A 298 7.81 6.80 -19.52
N THR A 299 8.65 5.96 -18.94
CA THR A 299 8.77 4.54 -19.26
C THR A 299 8.14 3.72 -18.15
N ALA A 300 7.08 2.99 -18.45
CA ALA A 300 6.48 2.04 -17.50
C ALA A 300 7.18 0.69 -17.60
N VAL A 301 7.59 0.13 -16.45
CA VAL A 301 8.05 -1.25 -16.32
C VAL A 301 6.91 -2.06 -15.70
N THR A 302 6.31 -2.94 -16.48
CA THR A 302 5.14 -3.73 -16.10
C THR A 302 5.44 -5.22 -16.06
N GLY A 303 4.61 -5.99 -15.37
CA GLY A 303 4.73 -7.45 -15.22
C GLY A 303 4.17 -7.92 -13.89
N ARG A 304 4.00 -9.23 -13.74
CA ARG A 304 3.51 -9.86 -12.50
C ARG A 304 4.48 -9.64 -11.33
N ASN A 305 4.01 -9.88 -10.12
CA ASN A 305 4.89 -9.86 -8.95
C ASN A 305 5.98 -10.93 -9.07
N GLY A 306 7.21 -10.57 -8.67
CA GLY A 306 8.37 -11.46 -8.77
C GLY A 306 9.07 -11.50 -10.14
N THR A 307 8.57 -10.82 -11.19
CA THR A 307 9.20 -10.80 -12.53
C THR A 307 10.48 -9.95 -12.61
N GLY A 308 10.85 -9.24 -11.53
CA GLY A 308 12.08 -8.47 -11.47
C GLY A 308 11.91 -6.96 -11.70
N LYS A 309 10.71 -6.40 -11.60
CA LYS A 309 10.45 -4.95 -11.74
C LYS A 309 11.32 -4.12 -10.80
N SER A 310 11.27 -4.41 -9.49
CA SER A 310 12.08 -3.72 -8.47
C SER A 310 13.58 -3.95 -8.67
N THR A 311 13.99 -5.17 -9.10
CA THR A 311 15.38 -5.50 -9.41
C THR A 311 15.89 -4.65 -10.57
N LEU A 312 15.08 -4.51 -11.63
CA LEU A 312 15.41 -3.64 -12.77
C LEU A 312 15.45 -2.16 -12.33
N ALA A 313 14.52 -1.71 -11.50
CA ALA A 313 14.51 -0.35 -10.96
C ALA A 313 15.80 -0.04 -10.18
N LEU A 314 16.24 -0.95 -9.29
CA LEU A 314 17.50 -0.81 -8.55
C LEU A 314 18.72 -0.81 -9.48
N THR A 315 18.72 -1.63 -10.53
CA THR A 315 19.81 -1.67 -11.51
C THR A 315 19.89 -0.36 -12.31
N LEU A 316 18.74 0.18 -12.77
CA LEU A 316 18.66 1.47 -13.44
C LEU A 316 19.11 2.62 -12.51
N GLY A 317 18.78 2.52 -11.22
CA GLY A 317 19.23 3.45 -10.18
C GLY A 317 20.73 3.41 -9.87
N GLY A 318 21.46 2.45 -10.44
CA GLY A 318 22.90 2.25 -10.13
C GLY A 318 23.15 1.70 -8.72
N LEU A 319 22.15 1.06 -8.11
CA LEU A 319 22.18 0.50 -6.75
C LEU A 319 22.43 -1.02 -6.74
N LEU A 320 22.12 -1.70 -7.84
CA LEU A 320 22.34 -3.14 -8.01
C LEU A 320 23.13 -3.38 -9.30
N PRO A 321 24.23 -4.18 -9.26
CA PRO A 321 25.01 -4.45 -10.46
C PRO A 321 24.26 -5.36 -11.43
N PRO A 322 24.39 -5.12 -12.75
CA PRO A 322 23.93 -6.07 -13.75
C PRO A 322 24.56 -7.46 -13.55
N GLN A 323 23.82 -8.51 -13.84
CA GLN A 323 24.32 -9.89 -13.81
C GLN A 323 24.89 -10.33 -15.18
N GLY A 324 24.57 -9.60 -16.25
CA GLY A 324 25.06 -9.80 -17.62
C GLY A 324 24.66 -8.64 -18.50
N GLY A 325 25.22 -8.58 -19.71
CA GLY A 325 25.01 -7.48 -20.62
C GLY A 325 25.57 -6.16 -20.11
N ARG A 326 25.00 -5.03 -20.53
CA ARG A 326 25.47 -3.70 -20.12
C ARG A 326 24.33 -2.71 -19.98
N LEU A 327 24.46 -1.82 -18.98
CA LEU A 327 23.67 -0.61 -18.81
C LEU A 327 24.58 0.60 -18.95
N CYS A 328 24.45 1.35 -20.05
CA CYS A 328 25.34 2.44 -20.38
C CYS A 328 24.61 3.79 -20.44
N ALA A 329 25.14 4.77 -19.73
CA ALA A 329 24.72 6.16 -19.83
C ALA A 329 25.34 6.82 -21.08
N GLN A 330 24.55 7.63 -21.78
CA GLN A 330 24.97 8.36 -22.96
C GLN A 330 25.54 9.75 -22.57
N ALA A 331 26.41 10.33 -23.42
CA ALA A 331 26.84 11.71 -23.25
C ALA A 331 25.67 12.66 -23.61
N PRO A 332 25.44 13.78 -22.89
CA PRO A 332 26.23 14.30 -21.76
C PRO A 332 25.76 13.80 -20.38
N PHE A 333 24.84 12.84 -20.32
CA PHE A 333 24.26 12.34 -19.05
C PHE A 333 25.32 11.62 -18.18
N ALA A 334 26.25 10.87 -18.81
CA ALA A 334 27.36 10.22 -18.10
C ALA A 334 28.29 11.27 -17.43
N PRO A 335 28.80 11.03 -16.20
CA PRO A 335 29.75 11.92 -15.55
C PRO A 335 31.03 12.17 -16.33
N SER A 336 31.47 11.17 -17.10
CA SER A 336 32.59 11.27 -18.03
C SER A 336 32.53 10.14 -19.06
N PRO A 337 33.27 10.25 -20.20
CA PRO A 337 33.30 9.19 -21.22
C PRO A 337 33.82 7.83 -20.75
N ARG A 338 34.55 7.80 -19.62
CA ARG A 338 35.08 6.57 -18.99
C ARG A 338 34.16 5.99 -17.92
N ARG A 339 33.11 6.70 -17.53
CA ARG A 339 32.22 6.33 -16.43
C ARG A 339 30.77 6.32 -16.92
N VAL A 340 30.51 5.38 -17.83
CA VAL A 340 29.20 5.24 -18.47
C VAL A 340 28.25 4.32 -17.71
N GLU A 341 28.74 3.47 -16.83
CA GLU A 341 27.91 2.52 -16.06
C GLU A 341 27.48 3.13 -14.72
N PRO A 342 26.18 3.30 -14.46
CA PRO A 342 25.66 3.95 -13.24
C PRO A 342 26.14 3.31 -11.94
N ILE A 343 26.31 1.98 -11.90
CA ILE A 343 26.80 1.27 -10.72
C ILE A 343 28.19 1.73 -10.25
N GLY A 344 29.00 2.26 -11.15
CA GLY A 344 30.34 2.80 -10.85
C GLY A 344 30.35 4.29 -10.48
N TRP A 345 29.20 4.94 -10.37
CA TRP A 345 29.14 6.37 -10.05
C TRP A 345 29.24 6.63 -8.56
N ARG A 346 29.79 7.77 -8.19
CA ARG A 346 29.83 8.22 -6.80
C ARG A 346 28.45 8.69 -6.37
N SER A 347 28.12 8.59 -5.08
CA SER A 347 26.82 9.03 -4.54
C SER A 347 26.43 10.46 -4.95
N LYS A 348 27.39 11.41 -5.00
CA LYS A 348 27.11 12.78 -5.46
C LYS A 348 26.80 12.87 -6.94
N GLU A 349 27.34 11.99 -7.75
CA GLU A 349 27.05 11.92 -9.20
C GLU A 349 25.67 11.30 -9.44
N LEU A 350 25.30 10.28 -8.65
CA LEU A 350 23.95 9.73 -8.64
C LEU A 350 22.92 10.78 -8.22
N LEU A 351 23.09 11.42 -7.05
CA LEU A 351 22.14 12.41 -6.53
C LEU A 351 21.71 13.51 -7.50
N THR A 352 22.60 13.89 -8.44
CA THR A 352 22.34 14.94 -9.44
C THR A 352 21.83 14.39 -10.77
N ARG A 353 21.89 13.07 -10.99
CA ARG A 353 21.56 12.45 -12.29
C ARG A 353 20.43 11.45 -12.19
N ILE A 354 20.50 10.52 -11.25
CA ILE A 354 19.53 9.45 -11.07
C ILE A 354 19.03 9.48 -9.63
N ALA A 355 17.76 9.63 -9.45
CA ALA A 355 17.12 9.49 -8.14
C ALA A 355 16.21 8.26 -8.14
N THR A 356 16.22 7.53 -7.04
CA THR A 356 15.44 6.30 -6.87
C THR A 356 14.48 6.44 -5.70
N VAL A 357 13.21 6.10 -5.91
CA VAL A 357 12.19 5.95 -4.87
C VAL A 357 11.95 4.47 -4.67
N PHE A 358 12.16 3.97 -3.46
CA PHE A 358 11.99 2.56 -3.13
C PHE A 358 10.52 2.19 -2.93
N GLN A 359 10.21 0.92 -3.10
CA GLN A 359 8.88 0.37 -2.84
C GLN A 359 8.47 0.59 -1.39
N ASP A 360 9.37 0.42 -0.42
CA ASP A 360 9.16 0.78 0.97
C ASP A 360 9.78 2.17 1.23
N PRO A 361 8.96 3.20 1.52
CA PRO A 361 9.45 4.55 1.76
C PRO A 361 10.37 4.66 2.98
N GLU A 362 10.19 3.82 4.00
CA GLU A 362 10.96 3.89 5.25
C GLU A 362 12.44 3.59 5.04
N HIS A 363 12.77 2.80 4.01
CA HIS A 363 14.17 2.52 3.64
C HIS A 363 14.93 3.77 3.16
N GLN A 364 14.23 4.88 2.87
CA GLN A 364 14.87 6.13 2.47
C GLN A 364 15.08 7.12 3.61
N PHE A 365 14.37 6.97 4.74
CA PHE A 365 14.33 7.98 5.79
C PHE A 365 15.52 7.86 6.74
N LEU A 366 16.21 9.00 6.94
CA LEU A 366 17.44 9.10 7.72
C LEU A 366 17.37 10.19 8.79
N THR A 367 16.36 11.05 8.79
CA THR A 367 16.28 12.22 9.67
C THR A 367 15.07 12.19 10.61
N GLY A 368 15.07 13.05 11.61
CA GLY A 368 14.02 13.12 12.62
C GLY A 368 12.83 14.03 12.24
N SER A 369 12.86 14.72 11.10
CA SER A 369 11.76 15.56 10.63
C SER A 369 11.55 15.47 9.13
N VAL A 370 10.29 15.57 8.70
CA VAL A 370 9.87 15.59 7.28
C VAL A 370 10.65 16.66 6.49
N ARG A 371 10.79 17.85 7.04
CA ARG A 371 11.50 18.96 6.39
C ARG A 371 13.00 18.66 6.23
N ASP A 372 13.64 18.12 7.27
CA ASP A 372 15.06 17.77 7.20
C ASP A 372 15.31 16.63 6.23
N GLU A 373 14.36 15.70 6.11
CA GLU A 373 14.42 14.59 5.17
C GLU A 373 14.48 15.10 3.72
N ILE A 374 13.60 16.03 3.34
CA ILE A 374 13.63 16.65 2.02
C ILE A 374 14.97 17.41 1.79
N LEU A 375 15.48 18.11 2.79
CA LEU A 375 16.69 18.89 2.67
C LEU A 375 17.99 18.09 2.73
N LEU A 376 17.93 16.78 3.01
CA LEU A 376 19.11 15.93 3.17
C LEU A 376 19.97 15.85 1.89
N GLY A 377 19.35 15.62 0.74
CA GLY A 377 20.03 15.57 -0.56
C GLY A 377 20.77 16.89 -0.89
N PRO A 378 20.11 18.03 -0.87
CA PRO A 378 20.77 19.32 -1.04
C PRO A 378 21.89 19.60 -0.05
N LYS A 379 21.71 19.27 1.24
CA LYS A 379 22.78 19.39 2.26
C LYS A 379 24.00 18.56 1.89
N ALA A 380 23.83 17.32 1.43
CA ALA A 380 24.90 16.44 0.97
C ALA A 380 25.66 17.02 -0.24
N LEU A 381 24.98 17.75 -1.11
CA LEU A 381 25.55 18.48 -2.25
C LEU A 381 26.11 19.86 -1.89
N ARG A 382 25.98 20.29 -0.65
CA ARG A 382 26.32 21.65 -0.16
C ARG A 382 25.52 22.78 -0.83
N HIS A 383 24.29 22.48 -1.25
CA HIS A 383 23.33 23.43 -1.83
C HIS A 383 22.38 23.97 -0.74
N ASN A 384 22.92 24.78 0.18
CA ASN A 384 22.15 25.36 1.28
C ASN A 384 21.81 26.83 0.95
N SER A 385 20.96 27.04 -0.05
CA SER A 385 20.50 28.37 -0.44
C SER A 385 19.07 28.66 0.03
N THR A 386 18.70 29.93 0.06
CA THR A 386 17.31 30.36 0.28
C THR A 386 16.37 29.76 -0.77
N GLU A 387 16.87 29.61 -2.01
CA GLU A 387 16.12 28.96 -3.10
C GLU A 387 15.83 27.47 -2.78
N THR A 388 16.81 26.75 -2.22
CA THR A 388 16.61 25.36 -1.81
C THR A 388 15.55 25.23 -0.72
N ALA A 389 15.55 26.14 0.25
CA ALA A 389 14.56 26.16 1.31
C ALA A 389 13.15 26.49 0.76
N ALA A 390 13.03 27.48 -0.11
CA ALA A 390 11.77 27.82 -0.77
C ALA A 390 11.22 26.65 -1.62
N ARG A 391 12.10 25.94 -2.33
CA ARG A 391 11.70 24.76 -3.08
C ARG A 391 11.23 23.60 -2.18
N ALA A 392 11.86 23.41 -1.02
CA ALA A 392 11.39 22.41 -0.05
C ALA A 392 9.98 22.77 0.45
N ASP A 393 9.72 24.07 0.72
CA ASP A 393 8.39 24.51 1.12
C ASP A 393 7.36 24.35 0.00
N GLU A 394 7.72 24.63 -1.26
CA GLU A 394 6.87 24.36 -2.42
C GLU A 394 6.52 22.86 -2.54
N LEU A 395 7.51 21.96 -2.42
CA LEU A 395 7.27 20.51 -2.48
C LEU A 395 6.41 20.03 -1.32
N LEU A 396 6.63 20.54 -0.11
CA LEU A 396 5.79 20.24 1.04
C LEU A 396 4.33 20.62 0.78
N ASP A 397 4.09 21.79 0.21
CA ASP A 397 2.73 22.27 -0.09
C ASP A 397 2.08 21.44 -1.20
N ARG A 398 2.76 21.26 -2.32
CA ARG A 398 2.26 20.46 -3.46
C ARG A 398 1.93 19.01 -3.10
N LEU A 399 2.71 18.41 -2.20
CA LEU A 399 2.52 17.03 -1.73
C LEU A 399 1.70 16.98 -0.43
N ARG A 400 1.14 18.11 0.04
CA ARG A 400 0.30 18.19 1.24
C ARG A 400 0.98 17.67 2.51
N LEU A 401 2.24 18.00 2.66
CA LEU A 401 3.06 17.63 3.81
C LEU A 401 3.39 18.83 4.71
N SER A 402 2.95 20.07 4.36
CA SER A 402 3.33 21.30 5.07
C SER A 402 2.98 21.25 6.56
N HIS A 403 1.80 20.73 6.91
CA HIS A 403 1.36 20.58 8.31
C HIS A 403 2.11 19.49 9.10
N LEU A 404 2.89 18.66 8.41
CA LEU A 404 3.69 17.57 8.95
C LEU A 404 5.19 17.89 8.96
N ALA A 405 5.61 19.09 8.52
CA ALA A 405 7.00 19.45 8.28
C ALA A 405 7.95 19.15 9.47
N HIS A 406 7.46 19.24 10.69
CA HIS A 406 8.21 19.02 11.92
C HIS A 406 8.00 17.63 12.54
N ARG A 407 7.13 16.78 11.95
CA ARG A 407 6.90 15.43 12.43
C ARG A 407 8.02 14.48 12.03
N ASN A 408 8.17 13.44 12.85
CA ASN A 408 9.08 12.33 12.52
C ASN A 408 8.52 11.56 11.31
N PRO A 409 9.32 11.32 10.24
CA PRO A 409 8.90 10.56 9.06
C PRO A 409 8.26 9.19 9.35
N TYR A 410 8.76 8.50 10.35
CA TYR A 410 8.25 7.17 10.73
C TYR A 410 6.85 7.19 11.36
N THR A 411 6.38 8.36 11.83
CA THR A 411 5.03 8.51 12.40
C THR A 411 3.96 8.86 11.37
N LEU A 412 4.33 9.00 10.12
CA LEU A 412 3.44 9.32 9.01
C LEU A 412 2.61 8.09 8.61
N SER A 413 1.44 8.33 8.02
CA SER A 413 0.68 7.28 7.33
C SER A 413 1.43 6.77 6.08
N GLY A 414 1.10 5.57 5.59
CA GLY A 414 1.75 4.99 4.41
C GLY A 414 1.72 5.90 3.19
N GLY A 415 0.58 6.55 2.92
CA GLY A 415 0.44 7.52 1.84
C GLY A 415 1.30 8.78 2.04
N GLU A 416 1.41 9.30 3.27
CA GLU A 416 2.28 10.44 3.58
C GLU A 416 3.75 10.09 3.45
N LYS A 417 4.16 8.89 3.91
CA LYS A 417 5.52 8.37 3.72
C LYS A 417 5.88 8.28 2.24
N ARG A 418 4.96 7.78 1.40
CA ARG A 418 5.16 7.69 -0.05
C ARG A 418 5.34 9.07 -0.67
N ARG A 419 4.49 10.06 -0.32
CA ARG A 419 4.64 11.43 -0.81
C ARG A 419 5.97 12.06 -0.36
N LEU A 420 6.39 11.80 0.88
CA LEU A 420 7.67 12.26 1.39
C LEU A 420 8.83 11.65 0.59
N SER A 421 8.83 10.34 0.33
CA SER A 421 9.89 9.68 -0.44
C SER A 421 10.03 10.26 -1.85
N VAL A 422 8.93 10.63 -2.49
CA VAL A 422 8.96 11.36 -3.78
C VAL A 422 9.52 12.77 -3.60
N ALA A 423 9.13 13.51 -2.55
CA ALA A 423 9.65 14.86 -2.29
C ALA A 423 11.18 14.88 -2.13
N THR A 424 11.75 13.88 -1.42
CA THR A 424 13.20 13.80 -1.15
C THR A 424 14.04 13.65 -2.42
N VAL A 425 13.50 13.05 -3.47
CA VAL A 425 14.20 12.89 -4.74
C VAL A 425 13.98 14.08 -5.68
N LEU A 426 12.82 14.72 -5.64
CA LEU A 426 12.49 15.85 -6.51
C LEU A 426 13.26 17.13 -6.18
N ILE A 427 13.71 17.30 -4.94
CA ILE A 427 14.41 18.48 -4.49
C ILE A 427 15.74 18.70 -5.23
N THR A 428 16.44 17.64 -5.62
CA THR A 428 17.74 17.68 -6.30
C THR A 428 17.66 17.88 -7.82
N ARG A 429 16.46 17.88 -8.41
CA ARG A 429 16.21 18.01 -9.87
C ARG A 429 17.05 17.02 -10.71
N PRO A 430 16.94 15.72 -10.48
CA PRO A 430 17.70 14.73 -11.24
C PRO A 430 17.23 14.69 -12.70
N ALA A 431 18.10 14.23 -13.60
CA ALA A 431 17.72 14.07 -15.01
C ALA A 431 16.90 12.79 -15.27
N LEU A 432 17.01 11.80 -14.38
CA LEU A 432 16.25 10.56 -14.40
C LEU A 432 15.71 10.27 -12.99
N ILE A 433 14.43 9.93 -12.90
CA ILE A 433 13.79 9.44 -11.68
C ILE A 433 13.33 8.02 -11.93
N VAL A 434 13.73 7.10 -11.04
CA VAL A 434 13.29 5.70 -11.04
C VAL A 434 12.38 5.50 -9.84
N LEU A 435 11.16 5.07 -10.07
CA LEU A 435 10.11 4.91 -9.06
C LEU A 435 9.71 3.43 -8.99
N ASP A 436 9.68 2.88 -7.80
CA ASP A 436 9.15 1.54 -7.57
C ASP A 436 7.79 1.64 -6.87
N GLU A 437 6.73 1.25 -7.59
CA GLU A 437 5.32 1.31 -7.19
C GLU A 437 4.90 2.69 -6.64
N PRO A 438 5.06 3.80 -7.40
CA PRO A 438 4.87 5.16 -6.89
C PRO A 438 3.44 5.47 -6.45
N THR A 439 2.45 4.88 -7.09
CA THR A 439 1.01 5.14 -6.87
C THR A 439 0.36 4.16 -5.89
N PHE A 440 1.14 3.24 -5.37
CA PHE A 440 0.68 2.16 -4.51
C PHE A 440 0.06 2.68 -3.20
N GLY A 441 -1.09 2.13 -2.80
CA GLY A 441 -1.78 2.49 -1.55
C GLY A 441 -2.28 3.94 -1.47
N GLN A 442 -2.41 4.64 -2.62
CA GLN A 442 -2.88 6.02 -2.64
C GLN A 442 -4.40 6.09 -2.83
N ASP A 443 -5.03 6.99 -2.06
CA ASP A 443 -6.37 7.45 -2.40
C ASP A 443 -6.37 8.17 -3.76
N ARG A 444 -7.53 8.23 -4.43
CA ARG A 444 -7.64 8.77 -5.78
C ARG A 444 -7.16 10.22 -5.88
N ARG A 445 -7.39 11.06 -4.89
CA ARG A 445 -7.00 12.46 -4.91
C ARG A 445 -5.48 12.60 -4.87
N THR A 446 -4.83 11.89 -3.95
CA THR A 446 -3.37 11.85 -3.83
C THR A 446 -2.73 11.24 -5.07
N TRP A 447 -3.33 10.19 -5.62
CA TRP A 447 -2.91 9.57 -6.87
C TRP A 447 -2.92 10.57 -8.03
N VAL A 448 -4.03 11.31 -8.22
CA VAL A 448 -4.14 12.33 -9.29
C VAL A 448 -3.07 13.42 -9.15
N GLU A 449 -2.82 13.90 -7.94
CA GLU A 449 -1.81 14.93 -7.67
C GLU A 449 -0.39 14.42 -7.96
N LEU A 450 -0.09 13.19 -7.56
CA LEU A 450 1.22 12.57 -7.84
C LEU A 450 1.42 12.36 -9.35
N VAL A 451 0.42 11.83 -10.05
CA VAL A 451 0.48 11.59 -11.49
C VAL A 451 0.61 12.91 -12.27
N ALA A 452 -0.12 13.96 -11.87
CA ALA A 452 0.02 15.29 -12.45
C ALA A 452 1.43 15.88 -12.23
N LEU A 453 1.99 15.72 -11.02
CA LEU A 453 3.35 16.15 -10.71
C LEU A 453 4.39 15.42 -11.56
N LEU A 454 4.27 14.10 -11.72
CA LEU A 454 5.19 13.31 -12.55
C LEU A 454 5.06 13.69 -14.04
N SER A 455 3.84 14.01 -14.51
CA SER A 455 3.60 14.55 -15.84
C SER A 455 4.37 15.87 -16.07
N GLU A 456 4.23 16.84 -15.18
CA GLU A 456 4.92 18.13 -15.27
C GLU A 456 6.46 17.98 -15.24
N ILE A 457 6.96 17.08 -14.41
CA ILE A 457 8.38 16.78 -14.30
C ILE A 457 8.91 16.20 -15.61
N ALA A 458 8.20 15.25 -16.18
CA ALA A 458 8.58 14.68 -17.47
C ALA A 458 8.49 15.73 -18.59
N ASP A 459 7.46 16.58 -18.60
CA ASP A 459 7.32 17.68 -19.55
C ASP A 459 8.42 18.75 -19.42
N SER A 460 9.04 18.87 -18.24
CA SER A 460 10.21 19.73 -18.00
C SER A 460 11.54 19.13 -18.49
N GLY A 461 11.50 17.90 -19.03
CA GLY A 461 12.66 17.22 -19.62
C GLY A 461 13.34 16.18 -18.71
N THR A 462 12.79 15.88 -17.52
CA THR A 462 13.26 14.77 -16.68
C THR A 462 12.71 13.45 -17.21
N ALA A 463 13.54 12.42 -17.35
CA ALA A 463 13.05 11.08 -17.64
C ALA A 463 12.44 10.45 -16.38
N VAL A 464 11.35 9.73 -16.55
CA VAL A 464 10.70 8.99 -15.45
C VAL A 464 10.61 7.52 -15.82
N VAL A 465 11.09 6.65 -14.97
CA VAL A 465 10.86 5.20 -15.06
C VAL A 465 10.01 4.79 -13.86
N ALA A 466 8.89 4.15 -14.10
CA ALA A 466 8.00 3.66 -13.05
C ALA A 466 7.81 2.14 -13.20
N ALA A 467 8.33 1.38 -12.24
CA ALA A 467 7.94 -0.01 -12.07
C ALA A 467 6.56 -0.02 -11.40
N THR A 468 5.55 -0.55 -12.09
CA THR A 468 4.18 -0.50 -11.57
C THR A 468 3.28 -1.57 -12.17
N HIS A 469 2.23 -1.91 -11.45
CA HIS A 469 1.09 -2.70 -11.92
C HIS A 469 -0.19 -1.86 -12.08
N ASP A 470 -0.08 -0.54 -11.97
CA ASP A 470 -1.19 0.41 -12.09
C ASP A 470 -1.48 0.72 -13.56
N ASP A 471 -2.44 0.01 -14.15
CA ASP A 471 -2.81 0.18 -15.55
C ASP A 471 -3.29 1.61 -15.86
N GLU A 472 -4.00 2.28 -14.92
CA GLU A 472 -4.48 3.64 -15.12
C GLU A 472 -3.31 4.65 -15.17
N PHE A 473 -2.26 4.43 -14.36
CA PHE A 473 -1.01 5.19 -14.46
C PHE A 473 -0.33 4.98 -15.82
N VAL A 474 -0.24 3.72 -16.28
CA VAL A 474 0.37 3.37 -17.56
C VAL A 474 -0.37 4.03 -18.71
N ASP A 475 -1.70 3.91 -18.75
CA ASP A 475 -2.54 4.44 -19.82
C ASP A 475 -2.49 5.98 -19.91
N LEU A 476 -2.38 6.66 -18.77
CA LEU A 476 -2.37 8.12 -18.71
C LEU A 476 -1.01 8.75 -18.97
N LEU A 477 0.08 8.13 -18.48
CA LEU A 477 1.40 8.76 -18.48
C LEU A 477 2.44 8.10 -19.38
N ALA A 478 2.40 6.77 -19.56
CA ALA A 478 3.50 6.09 -20.19
C ALA A 478 3.63 6.44 -21.68
N ASP A 479 4.83 6.83 -22.06
CA ASP A 479 5.24 7.01 -23.46
C ASP A 479 5.83 5.70 -24.02
N ASP A 480 6.51 4.93 -23.18
CA ASP A 480 7.15 3.67 -23.48
C ASP A 480 6.79 2.61 -22.42
N ARG A 481 6.81 1.34 -22.82
CA ARG A 481 6.54 0.22 -21.91
C ARG A 481 7.60 -0.87 -22.05
N ILE A 482 8.13 -1.32 -20.92
CA ILE A 482 8.99 -2.50 -20.79
C ILE A 482 8.16 -3.55 -20.07
N GLU A 483 7.82 -4.62 -20.75
CA GLU A 483 7.01 -5.71 -20.18
C GLU A 483 7.92 -6.86 -19.76
N LEU A 484 7.92 -7.18 -18.46
CA LEU A 484 8.63 -8.31 -17.89
C LEU A 484 7.64 -9.49 -17.77
N GLN A 485 7.83 -10.52 -18.61
CA GLN A 485 6.94 -11.69 -18.66
C GLN A 485 7.46 -12.82 -17.76
#